data_6e12f365b54628a8af5225fd47285376
#
_entry.id   6e12f365b54628a8af5225fd47285376
#
_cell.length_a   1.000
_cell.length_b   1.000
_cell.length_c   1.000
_cell.angle_alpha   90.00
_cell.angle_beta   90.00
_cell.angle_gamma   90.00
#
_symmetry.space_group_name_H-M   'P 1'
#
loop_
_entity.id
_entity.type
_entity.pdbx_description
1 polymer ?
#
loop_
_entity_poly.entity_id
_entity_poly.type
_entity_poly.pdbx_seq_one_letter_code
_entity_poly.pdbx_strand_id
1 'polypeptide(L)'
;MFSIIPNNMTISTIILSPSAFYDGEMEQIKQIRSVRFGVKTTEVKLNFLESTDIKDIVLSKNIIDSLGIPITCYYEILIKNNELVIGPFIGILTDFTNKKTAEMLPTYNSFVKEYKRIGGAIIIFSLECINMENGTVSGFLYQPGKNSWIFGTFYYPAAVMSILEASLTSKWEEFHTKLQHLISVLGPNVFNYPHFSKWEMYNLLQHNLGEILPKTILYNDVKDIPEIVNSFGSVYIKPLNGRLGKKIYKVIKDGENIVVLFDHNRDKQIRFFTNEPEIREFFQEELVSDMFLIQQTIPLMKFDDRVIDFRLMAVKNEKGLWENLGIFSRMGSKGNIVSNITAG
;
A
#
# COMPACT_ATOMS: atom_id res chain seq x y z
N MET A 1 -6.97 -0.52 -25.69
CA MET A 1 -7.93 0.15 -24.77
C MET A 1 -9.16 0.58 -25.55
N PHE A 2 -10.31 0.49 -24.94
CA PHE A 2 -11.63 0.76 -25.52
C PHE A 2 -12.28 1.97 -24.86
N SER A 3 -13.06 2.73 -25.63
CA SER A 3 -13.94 3.77 -25.12
C SER A 3 -15.34 3.20 -24.89
N ILE A 4 -16.03 3.71 -23.86
CA ILE A 4 -17.44 3.35 -23.60
C ILE A 4 -18.33 4.41 -24.23
N ILE A 5 -19.19 4.00 -25.14
CA ILE A 5 -20.14 4.85 -25.84
C ILE A 5 -21.55 4.58 -25.30
N PRO A 6 -22.19 5.57 -24.64
CA PRO A 6 -23.57 5.42 -24.17
C PRO A 6 -24.58 5.32 -25.31
N ASN A 7 -25.59 4.46 -25.13
CA ASN A 7 -26.73 4.36 -26.04
C ASN A 7 -28.04 4.33 -25.24
N ASN A 8 -29.07 4.95 -25.77
CA ASN A 8 -30.40 5.08 -25.13
C ASN A 8 -31.31 3.85 -25.37
N MET A 9 -30.75 2.68 -25.63
CA MET A 9 -31.53 1.45 -25.71
C MET A 9 -32.22 1.13 -24.39
N THR A 10 -33.46 0.68 -24.45
CA THR A 10 -34.28 0.34 -23.27
C THR A 10 -33.93 -1.02 -22.67
N ILE A 11 -33.40 -1.93 -23.47
CA ILE A 11 -32.95 -3.26 -23.06
C ILE A 11 -31.46 -3.18 -22.72
N SER A 12 -31.05 -3.87 -21.63
CA SER A 12 -29.64 -4.00 -21.25
C SER A 12 -28.83 -4.67 -22.36
N THR A 13 -28.25 -3.86 -23.22
CA THR A 13 -27.58 -4.32 -24.45
C THR A 13 -26.13 -3.86 -24.48
N ILE A 14 -25.24 -4.75 -24.89
CA ILE A 14 -23.89 -4.46 -25.30
C ILE A 14 -23.78 -4.64 -26.81
N ILE A 15 -23.14 -3.72 -27.50
CA ILE A 15 -22.79 -3.83 -28.91
C ILE A 15 -21.28 -3.82 -29.03
N LEU A 16 -20.75 -4.84 -29.69
CA LEU A 16 -19.33 -5.02 -29.99
C LEU A 16 -19.09 -5.02 -31.48
N SER A 17 -17.96 -4.48 -31.92
CA SER A 17 -17.47 -4.64 -33.28
C SER A 17 -16.71 -5.96 -33.42
N PRO A 18 -17.11 -6.88 -34.30
CA PRO A 18 -16.39 -8.13 -34.52
C PRO A 18 -14.92 -7.92 -34.88
N SER A 19 -14.60 -6.87 -35.60
CA SER A 19 -13.24 -6.52 -36.04
C SER A 19 -12.32 -6.07 -34.87
N ALA A 20 -12.88 -5.84 -33.67
CA ALA A 20 -12.09 -5.54 -32.49
C ALA A 20 -11.38 -6.76 -31.86
N PHE A 21 -11.73 -7.96 -32.30
CA PHE A 21 -11.31 -9.22 -31.71
C PHE A 21 -10.65 -10.14 -32.72
N TYR A 22 -9.78 -11.02 -32.24
CA TYR A 22 -9.19 -12.05 -33.09
C TYR A 22 -10.22 -13.14 -33.42
N ASP A 23 -10.07 -13.79 -34.57
CA ASP A 23 -10.98 -14.86 -35.03
C ASP A 23 -11.18 -15.97 -33.99
N GLY A 24 -10.14 -16.31 -33.25
CA GLY A 24 -10.21 -17.32 -32.17
C GLY A 24 -11.03 -16.91 -30.94
N GLU A 25 -11.33 -15.63 -30.74
CA GLU A 25 -12.10 -15.10 -29.60
C GLU A 25 -13.59 -15.03 -29.89
N MET A 26 -14.01 -15.07 -31.15
CA MET A 26 -15.41 -14.88 -31.57
C MET A 26 -16.38 -15.90 -30.97
N GLU A 27 -15.96 -17.14 -30.79
CA GLU A 27 -16.80 -18.15 -30.15
C GLU A 27 -17.04 -17.86 -28.66
N GLN A 28 -16.06 -17.32 -27.96
CA GLN A 28 -16.22 -16.90 -26.55
C GLN A 28 -17.09 -15.64 -26.45
N ILE A 29 -16.91 -14.70 -27.37
CA ILE A 29 -17.69 -13.45 -27.42
C ILE A 29 -19.18 -13.74 -27.60
N LYS A 30 -19.56 -14.63 -28.51
CA LYS A 30 -20.96 -15.03 -28.74
C LYS A 30 -21.63 -15.61 -27.49
N GLN A 31 -20.86 -16.11 -26.56
CA GLN A 31 -21.35 -16.71 -25.32
C GLN A 31 -21.51 -15.69 -24.18
N ILE A 32 -21.14 -14.41 -24.34
CA ILE A 32 -21.31 -13.38 -23.32
C ILE A 32 -22.78 -13.26 -22.90
N ARG A 33 -23.03 -13.30 -21.60
CA ARG A 33 -24.35 -13.16 -20.97
C ARG A 33 -24.38 -12.06 -19.92
N SER A 34 -23.21 -11.62 -19.45
CA SER A 34 -23.09 -10.59 -18.43
C SER A 34 -21.91 -9.68 -18.66
N VAL A 35 -21.96 -8.50 -18.07
CA VAL A 35 -20.87 -7.51 -18.03
C VAL A 35 -20.54 -7.23 -16.57
N ARG A 36 -19.25 -7.20 -16.26
CA ARG A 36 -18.73 -6.84 -14.94
C ARG A 36 -17.92 -5.55 -14.99
N PHE A 37 -18.11 -4.72 -13.96
CA PHE A 37 -17.23 -3.57 -13.68
C PHE A 37 -17.03 -3.48 -12.16
N GLY A 38 -15.78 -3.52 -11.70
CA GLY A 38 -15.48 -3.65 -10.28
C GLY A 38 -16.07 -4.92 -9.68
N VAL A 39 -16.85 -4.76 -8.61
CA VAL A 39 -17.57 -5.88 -7.96
C VAL A 39 -18.98 -6.09 -8.51
N LYS A 40 -19.46 -5.22 -9.39
CA LYS A 40 -20.83 -5.28 -9.93
C LYS A 40 -20.87 -6.04 -11.24
N THR A 41 -21.92 -6.87 -11.38
CA THR A 41 -22.23 -7.60 -12.61
C THR A 41 -23.69 -7.38 -12.98
N THR A 42 -23.98 -7.29 -14.26
CA THR A 42 -25.35 -7.24 -14.79
C THR A 42 -25.49 -8.13 -16.02
N GLU A 43 -26.66 -8.72 -16.18
CA GLU A 43 -26.98 -9.49 -17.38
C GLU A 43 -27.15 -8.56 -18.59
N VAL A 44 -26.74 -9.03 -19.76
CA VAL A 44 -26.81 -8.25 -20.99
C VAL A 44 -27.25 -9.10 -22.19
N LYS A 45 -27.85 -8.42 -23.14
CA LYS A 45 -28.06 -8.94 -24.49
C LYS A 45 -26.89 -8.46 -25.37
N LEU A 46 -26.22 -9.40 -26.00
CA LEU A 46 -25.13 -9.12 -26.93
C LEU A 46 -25.68 -8.85 -28.33
N ASN A 47 -25.22 -7.80 -28.96
CA ASN A 47 -25.41 -7.50 -30.36
C ASN A 47 -24.06 -7.21 -31.01
N PHE A 48 -24.01 -7.34 -32.33
CA PHE A 48 -22.84 -6.99 -33.14
C PHE A 48 -23.22 -5.90 -34.12
N LEU A 49 -22.30 -4.97 -34.30
CA LEU A 49 -22.38 -3.91 -35.29
C LEU A 49 -20.97 -3.69 -35.83
N GLU A 50 -20.81 -3.67 -37.14
CA GLU A 50 -19.58 -3.19 -37.72
C GLU A 50 -19.47 -1.69 -37.47
N SER A 51 -18.47 -1.32 -36.69
CA SER A 51 -18.15 0.07 -36.38
C SER A 51 -16.92 0.50 -37.16
N THR A 52 -16.87 1.75 -37.55
CA THR A 52 -15.69 2.37 -38.17
C THR A 52 -14.56 2.53 -37.14
N ASP A 53 -14.88 2.65 -35.86
CA ASP A 53 -13.91 2.61 -34.75
C ASP A 53 -14.04 1.28 -33.98
N ILE A 54 -13.07 0.39 -34.19
CA ILE A 54 -13.01 -0.92 -33.53
C ILE A 54 -12.73 -0.83 -32.01
N LYS A 55 -12.41 0.35 -31.51
CA LYS A 55 -12.08 0.57 -30.08
C LYS A 55 -13.27 1.09 -29.28
N ASP A 56 -14.47 1.08 -29.84
CA ASP A 56 -15.67 1.47 -29.14
C ASP A 56 -16.45 0.26 -28.64
N ILE A 57 -16.89 0.34 -27.37
CA ILE A 57 -17.88 -0.57 -26.79
C ILE A 57 -19.14 0.24 -26.52
N VAL A 58 -20.21 -0.08 -27.23
CA VAL A 58 -21.48 0.62 -27.05
C VAL A 58 -22.30 -0.10 -25.98
N LEU A 59 -22.61 0.61 -24.89
CA LEU A 59 -23.41 0.09 -23.78
C LEU A 59 -24.72 0.90 -23.68
N SER A 60 -25.81 0.20 -23.38
CA SER A 60 -27.05 0.88 -23.00
C SER A 60 -26.84 1.65 -21.69
N LYS A 61 -27.47 2.81 -21.59
CA LYS A 61 -27.29 3.72 -20.44
C LYS A 61 -27.64 3.06 -19.11
N ASN A 62 -28.66 2.19 -19.06
CA ASN A 62 -29.03 1.44 -17.86
C ASN A 62 -27.91 0.51 -17.36
N ILE A 63 -27.09 -0.07 -18.25
CA ILE A 63 -25.90 -0.85 -17.85
C ILE A 63 -24.85 0.07 -17.24
N ILE A 64 -24.55 1.20 -17.91
CA ILE A 64 -23.57 2.16 -17.43
C ILE A 64 -23.95 2.66 -16.04
N ASP A 65 -25.22 3.04 -15.84
CA ASP A 65 -25.72 3.55 -14.58
C ASP A 65 -25.75 2.47 -13.48
N SER A 66 -26.17 1.22 -13.80
CA SER A 66 -26.25 0.12 -12.83
C SER A 66 -24.89 -0.36 -12.36
N LEU A 67 -23.87 -0.31 -13.22
CA LEU A 67 -22.50 -0.69 -12.91
C LEU A 67 -21.66 0.50 -12.43
N GLY A 68 -22.12 1.75 -12.64
CA GLY A 68 -21.39 2.96 -12.31
C GLY A 68 -20.13 3.16 -13.15
N ILE A 69 -20.17 2.84 -14.46
CA ILE A 69 -19.00 2.89 -15.32
C ILE A 69 -18.66 4.34 -15.71
N PRO A 70 -17.48 4.87 -15.35
CA PRO A 70 -17.04 6.19 -15.80
C PRO A 70 -16.74 6.22 -17.31
N ILE A 71 -17.54 6.91 -18.10
CA ILE A 71 -17.38 6.99 -19.56
C ILE A 71 -16.22 7.90 -20.02
N THR A 72 -15.56 8.58 -19.10
CA THR A 72 -14.41 9.46 -19.38
C THR A 72 -13.06 8.70 -19.35
N CYS A 73 -13.09 7.41 -19.03
CA CYS A 73 -11.90 6.54 -18.95
C CYS A 73 -11.80 5.64 -20.19
N TYR A 74 -10.60 5.09 -20.39
CA TYR A 74 -10.32 4.09 -21.42
C TYR A 74 -10.09 2.74 -20.77
N TYR A 75 -10.62 1.67 -21.32
CA TYR A 75 -10.68 0.37 -20.68
C TYR A 75 -10.00 -0.73 -21.48
N GLU A 76 -9.42 -1.69 -20.80
CA GLU A 76 -9.17 -3.01 -21.33
C GLU A 76 -10.41 -3.89 -21.09
N ILE A 77 -10.55 -4.95 -21.89
CA ILE A 77 -11.61 -5.92 -21.72
C ILE A 77 -11.00 -7.32 -21.60
N LEU A 78 -11.64 -8.13 -20.80
CA LEU A 78 -11.31 -9.54 -20.63
C LEU A 78 -12.60 -10.35 -20.72
N ILE A 79 -12.58 -11.44 -21.50
CA ILE A 79 -13.69 -12.37 -21.57
C ILE A 79 -13.33 -13.60 -20.74
N LYS A 80 -14.16 -13.90 -19.75
CA LYS A 80 -13.97 -15.04 -18.87
C LYS A 80 -15.32 -15.60 -18.44
N ASN A 81 -15.53 -16.91 -18.58
CA ASN A 81 -16.76 -17.61 -18.14
C ASN A 81 -18.05 -16.93 -18.62
N ASN A 82 -18.15 -16.62 -19.92
CA ASN A 82 -19.29 -15.94 -20.55
C ASN A 82 -19.59 -14.54 -20.00
N GLU A 83 -18.65 -13.94 -19.31
CA GLU A 83 -18.69 -12.60 -18.78
C GLU A 83 -17.68 -11.70 -19.48
N LEU A 84 -18.11 -10.50 -19.87
CA LEU A 84 -17.23 -9.42 -20.31
C LEU A 84 -16.84 -8.58 -19.09
N VAL A 85 -15.56 -8.59 -18.76
CA VAL A 85 -15.01 -7.76 -17.68
C VAL A 85 -14.44 -6.48 -18.29
N ILE A 86 -14.99 -5.34 -17.89
CA ILE A 86 -14.50 -4.00 -18.25
C ILE A 86 -13.57 -3.54 -17.13
N GLY A 87 -12.34 -3.15 -17.47
CA GLY A 87 -11.37 -2.75 -16.45
C GLY A 87 -10.07 -2.19 -17.01
N PRO A 88 -9.08 -2.07 -16.15
CA PRO A 88 -9.15 -2.29 -14.70
C PRO A 88 -9.99 -1.21 -13.96
N PHE A 89 -10.56 -1.56 -12.81
CA PHE A 89 -11.09 -0.59 -11.86
C PHE A 89 -10.32 -0.74 -10.55
N ILE A 90 -9.46 0.22 -10.26
CA ILE A 90 -8.48 0.19 -9.18
C ILE A 90 -8.80 1.28 -8.15
N GLY A 91 -8.81 0.90 -6.90
CA GLY A 91 -8.90 1.80 -5.76
C GLY A 91 -7.56 1.95 -5.06
N ILE A 92 -7.20 3.15 -4.64
CA ILE A 92 -6.05 3.44 -3.81
C ILE A 92 -6.55 4.03 -2.49
N LEU A 93 -6.41 3.27 -1.41
CA LEU A 93 -6.76 3.68 -0.06
C LEU A 93 -5.57 4.41 0.56
N THR A 94 -5.72 5.72 0.81
CA THR A 94 -4.59 6.61 1.10
C THR A 94 -4.51 7.11 2.52
N ASP A 95 -5.62 7.54 3.11
CA ASP A 95 -5.65 8.20 4.42
C ASP A 95 -6.94 7.87 5.19
N PHE A 96 -7.04 8.35 6.43
CA PHE A 96 -8.26 8.21 7.24
C PHE A 96 -9.34 9.16 6.80
N THR A 97 -8.97 10.38 6.38
CA THR A 97 -9.91 11.46 6.07
C THR A 97 -9.84 11.91 4.62
N ASN A 98 -11.01 12.25 4.08
CA ASN A 98 -11.12 12.78 2.72
C ASN A 98 -10.41 14.14 2.56
N LYS A 99 -10.44 14.97 3.61
CA LYS A 99 -9.75 16.27 3.60
C LYS A 99 -8.25 16.09 3.33
N LYS A 100 -7.60 15.20 4.07
CA LYS A 100 -6.17 14.94 3.88
C LYS A 100 -5.88 14.29 2.54
N THR A 101 -6.73 13.36 2.08
CA THR A 101 -6.64 12.78 0.74
C THR A 101 -6.71 13.87 -0.33
N ALA A 102 -7.63 14.83 -0.23
CA ALA A 102 -7.77 15.94 -1.17
C ALA A 102 -6.53 16.85 -1.20
N GLU A 103 -5.97 17.18 -0.04
CA GLU A 103 -4.75 17.99 0.08
C GLU A 103 -3.53 17.31 -0.58
N MET A 104 -3.49 15.98 -0.56
CA MET A 104 -2.38 15.18 -1.08
C MET A 104 -2.53 14.75 -2.55
N LEU A 105 -3.65 15.09 -3.23
CA LEU A 105 -3.89 14.69 -4.63
C LEU A 105 -2.72 14.95 -5.59
N PRO A 106 -2.00 16.09 -5.53
CA PRO A 106 -0.86 16.32 -6.40
C PRO A 106 0.25 15.26 -6.25
N THR A 107 0.46 14.75 -5.04
CA THR A 107 1.44 13.70 -4.75
C THR A 107 1.03 12.36 -5.39
N TYR A 108 -0.27 12.11 -5.48
CA TYR A 108 -0.81 10.87 -6.05
C TYR A 108 -0.81 10.84 -7.58
N ASN A 109 -0.45 11.92 -8.26
CA ASN A 109 -0.28 11.92 -9.72
C ASN A 109 0.79 10.90 -10.19
N SER A 110 1.70 10.50 -9.31
CA SER A 110 2.67 9.43 -9.59
C SER A 110 2.01 8.09 -9.93
N PHE A 111 0.84 7.77 -9.36
CA PHE A 111 0.10 6.53 -9.64
C PHE A 111 -0.54 6.50 -11.02
N VAL A 112 -0.77 7.65 -11.63
CA VAL A 112 -1.40 7.77 -12.95
C VAL A 112 -0.45 8.22 -14.05
N LYS A 113 0.84 8.33 -13.74
CA LYS A 113 1.87 8.76 -14.71
C LYS A 113 1.89 7.88 -15.96
N GLU A 114 1.70 6.58 -15.80
CA GLU A 114 1.68 5.59 -16.87
C GLU A 114 0.25 5.20 -17.29
N TYR A 115 -0.73 6.09 -17.09
CA TYR A 115 -2.14 5.81 -17.37
C TYR A 115 -2.38 5.32 -18.80
N LYS A 116 -1.66 5.86 -19.79
CA LYS A 116 -1.78 5.43 -21.19
C LYS A 116 -1.43 3.96 -21.43
N ARG A 117 -0.70 3.33 -20.49
CA ARG A 117 -0.36 1.90 -20.56
C ARG A 117 -1.34 1.05 -19.74
N ILE A 118 -1.88 1.60 -18.66
CA ILE A 118 -2.73 0.87 -17.70
C ILE A 118 -4.19 0.95 -18.11
N GLY A 119 -4.67 2.14 -18.47
CA GLY A 119 -6.08 2.42 -18.68
C GLY A 119 -6.92 2.28 -17.42
N GLY A 120 -8.22 2.11 -17.60
CA GLY A 120 -9.17 1.80 -16.55
C GLY A 120 -9.65 3.01 -15.74
N ALA A 121 -10.49 2.74 -14.75
CA ALA A 121 -10.88 3.70 -13.74
C ALA A 121 -9.94 3.58 -12.54
N ILE A 122 -9.31 4.68 -12.15
CA ILE A 122 -8.44 4.75 -10.97
C ILE A 122 -9.05 5.77 -10.03
N ILE A 123 -9.42 5.32 -8.82
CA ILE A 123 -9.96 6.18 -7.77
C ILE A 123 -9.02 6.21 -6.57
N ILE A 124 -8.93 7.37 -5.94
CA ILE A 124 -8.22 7.58 -4.68
C ILE A 124 -9.25 7.92 -3.62
N PHE A 125 -9.24 7.22 -2.50
CA PHE A 125 -10.23 7.40 -1.45
C PHE A 125 -9.63 7.22 -0.06
N SER A 126 -10.32 7.77 0.94
CA SER A 126 -9.98 7.65 2.36
C SER A 126 -10.83 6.60 3.05
N LEU A 127 -10.38 6.18 4.23
CA LEU A 127 -11.08 5.18 5.03
C LEU A 127 -12.49 5.63 5.42
N GLU A 128 -12.67 6.89 5.82
CA GLU A 128 -13.98 7.43 6.20
C GLU A 128 -15.01 7.38 5.08
N CYS A 129 -14.54 7.42 3.81
CA CYS A 129 -15.39 7.42 2.63
C CYS A 129 -15.90 6.04 2.20
N ILE A 130 -15.55 4.98 2.93
CA ILE A 130 -16.07 3.63 2.69
C ILE A 130 -17.45 3.52 3.32
N ASN A 131 -18.45 3.26 2.47
CA ASN A 131 -19.81 2.93 2.88
C ASN A 131 -20.04 1.42 2.74
N MET A 132 -19.99 0.71 3.88
CA MET A 132 -20.15 -0.74 3.93
C MET A 132 -21.56 -1.20 3.62
N GLU A 133 -22.57 -0.40 3.98
CA GLU A 133 -23.97 -0.72 3.78
C GLU A 133 -24.34 -0.75 2.29
N ASN A 134 -23.91 0.25 1.54
CA ASN A 134 -24.23 0.37 0.12
C ASN A 134 -23.18 -0.27 -0.81
N GLY A 135 -22.05 -0.76 -0.26
CA GLY A 135 -20.94 -1.30 -1.05
C GLY A 135 -20.32 -0.25 -1.97
N THR A 136 -20.15 0.98 -1.47
CA THR A 136 -19.63 2.11 -2.24
C THR A 136 -18.48 2.80 -1.54
N VAL A 137 -17.71 3.56 -2.33
CA VAL A 137 -16.68 4.48 -1.85
C VAL A 137 -16.88 5.85 -2.48
N SER A 138 -16.73 6.90 -1.69
CA SER A 138 -16.61 8.26 -2.23
C SER A 138 -15.13 8.61 -2.34
N GLY A 139 -14.72 9.19 -3.46
CA GLY A 139 -13.31 9.46 -3.70
C GLY A 139 -13.08 10.24 -4.99
N PHE A 140 -11.83 10.35 -5.37
CA PHE A 140 -11.37 11.13 -6.50
C PHE A 140 -11.04 10.20 -7.67
N LEU A 141 -11.82 10.28 -8.75
CA LEU A 141 -11.60 9.59 -10.01
C LEU A 141 -10.62 10.38 -10.89
N TYR A 142 -9.62 9.73 -11.42
CA TYR A 142 -8.75 10.32 -12.43
C TYR A 142 -9.44 10.47 -13.77
N GLN A 143 -9.36 11.66 -14.34
CA GLN A 143 -9.85 11.99 -15.68
C GLN A 143 -8.70 12.15 -16.66
N PRO A 144 -8.41 11.16 -17.50
CA PRO A 144 -7.23 11.18 -18.36
C PRO A 144 -7.26 12.30 -19.40
N GLY A 145 -8.44 12.64 -19.94
CA GLY A 145 -8.60 13.72 -20.91
C GLY A 145 -8.34 15.13 -20.36
N LYS A 146 -8.44 15.31 -19.04
CA LYS A 146 -8.21 16.59 -18.35
C LYS A 146 -6.97 16.59 -17.46
N ASN A 147 -6.33 15.43 -17.29
CA ASN A 147 -5.24 15.20 -16.35
C ASN A 147 -5.55 15.75 -14.93
N SER A 148 -6.75 15.45 -14.45
CA SER A 148 -7.27 15.98 -13.19
C SER A 148 -8.09 14.94 -12.44
N TRP A 149 -8.39 15.23 -11.17
CA TRP A 149 -9.18 14.39 -10.30
C TRP A 149 -10.57 15.02 -10.11
N ILE A 150 -11.63 14.21 -10.16
CA ILE A 150 -12.99 14.61 -9.86
C ILE A 150 -13.55 13.79 -8.72
N PHE A 151 -14.18 14.44 -7.74
CA PHE A 151 -14.82 13.77 -6.62
C PHE A 151 -16.16 13.16 -7.05
N GLY A 152 -16.42 11.92 -6.59
CA GLY A 152 -17.66 11.19 -6.88
C GLY A 152 -17.84 9.99 -5.96
N THR A 153 -18.97 9.30 -6.11
CA THR A 153 -19.26 8.05 -5.41
C THR A 153 -19.33 6.91 -6.42
N PHE A 154 -18.67 5.80 -6.08
CA PHE A 154 -18.46 4.65 -6.96
C PHE A 154 -18.76 3.36 -6.19
N TYR A 155 -19.18 2.31 -6.89
CA TYR A 155 -19.16 0.96 -6.31
C TYR A 155 -17.73 0.52 -6.00
N TYR A 156 -17.58 -0.53 -5.20
CA TYR A 156 -16.24 -1.02 -4.88
C TYR A 156 -15.46 -1.40 -6.15
N PRO A 157 -14.20 -0.99 -6.24
CA PRO A 157 -13.32 -1.35 -7.34
C PRO A 157 -13.04 -2.86 -7.35
N ALA A 158 -12.45 -3.34 -8.45
CA ALA A 158 -12.05 -4.75 -8.57
C ALA A 158 -10.85 -5.10 -7.68
N ALA A 159 -10.00 -4.12 -7.40
CA ALA A 159 -8.84 -4.27 -6.54
C ALA A 159 -8.56 -2.98 -5.76
N VAL A 160 -8.03 -3.12 -4.55
CA VAL A 160 -7.64 -2.00 -3.67
C VAL A 160 -6.20 -2.16 -3.23
N MET A 161 -5.39 -1.16 -3.55
CA MET A 161 -4.05 -1.00 -3.00
C MET A 161 -4.13 -0.09 -1.76
N SER A 162 -3.75 -0.63 -0.59
CA SER A 162 -3.66 0.17 0.62
C SER A 162 -2.26 0.79 0.74
N ILE A 163 -2.20 2.11 0.82
CA ILE A 163 -1.00 2.86 1.21
C ILE A 163 -1.19 3.57 2.54
N LEU A 164 -2.27 3.23 3.23
CA LEU A 164 -2.64 3.81 4.52
C LEU A 164 -1.63 3.40 5.60
N GLU A 165 -1.14 4.37 6.35
CA GLU A 165 -0.27 4.16 7.51
C GLU A 165 -1.12 3.86 8.76
N ALA A 166 -1.29 2.58 9.07
CA ALA A 166 -2.08 2.13 10.22
C ALA A 166 -1.46 2.47 11.59
N SER A 167 -0.16 2.79 11.64
CA SER A 167 0.61 2.95 12.87
C SER A 167 0.27 4.21 13.71
N LEU A 168 -0.65 5.04 13.27
CA LEU A 168 -0.80 6.40 13.83
C LEU A 168 -2.12 6.61 14.60
N THR A 169 -2.86 5.56 15.07
CA THR A 169 -4.26 5.86 15.28
C THR A 169 -4.93 5.38 16.54
N SER A 170 -5.51 6.36 17.21
CA SER A 170 -6.74 6.26 18.00
C SER A 170 -7.97 5.70 17.23
N LYS A 171 -7.86 5.45 15.91
CA LYS A 171 -8.91 4.95 15.02
C LYS A 171 -8.62 3.53 14.49
N TRP A 172 -7.81 2.77 15.17
CA TRP A 172 -7.40 1.43 14.75
C TRP A 172 -8.60 0.47 14.56
N GLU A 173 -9.56 0.52 15.44
CA GLU A 173 -10.76 -0.34 15.37
C GLU A 173 -11.60 -0.03 14.13
N GLU A 174 -11.84 1.26 13.85
CA GLU A 174 -12.56 1.67 12.63
C GLU A 174 -11.81 1.25 11.36
N PHE A 175 -10.49 1.45 11.34
CA PHE A 175 -9.64 1.01 10.25
C PHE A 175 -9.75 -0.50 10.03
N HIS A 176 -9.60 -1.27 11.09
CA HIS A 176 -9.63 -2.71 11.01
C HIS A 176 -10.98 -3.23 10.51
N THR A 177 -12.08 -2.70 11.03
CA THR A 177 -13.45 -3.08 10.63
C THR A 177 -13.69 -2.81 9.16
N LYS A 178 -13.40 -1.61 8.66
CA LYS A 178 -13.61 -1.26 7.25
C LYS A 178 -12.70 -2.03 6.30
N LEU A 179 -11.46 -2.28 6.71
CA LEU A 179 -10.53 -3.04 5.91
C LEU A 179 -10.88 -4.52 5.85
N GLN A 180 -11.30 -5.12 6.97
CA GLN A 180 -11.82 -6.50 6.99
C GLN A 180 -13.07 -6.65 6.12
N HIS A 181 -13.95 -5.65 6.11
CA HIS A 181 -15.08 -5.64 5.20
C HIS A 181 -14.63 -5.62 3.73
N LEU A 182 -13.68 -4.76 3.35
CA LEU A 182 -13.13 -4.76 1.98
C LEU A 182 -12.50 -6.11 1.63
N ILE A 183 -11.76 -6.73 2.55
CA ILE A 183 -11.15 -8.05 2.35
C ILE A 183 -12.23 -9.13 2.19
N SER A 184 -13.32 -9.07 2.95
CA SER A 184 -14.42 -10.04 2.81
C SER A 184 -15.11 -9.97 1.44
N VAL A 185 -15.15 -8.77 0.82
CA VAL A 185 -15.76 -8.56 -0.49
C VAL A 185 -14.78 -8.84 -1.64
N LEU A 186 -13.54 -8.38 -1.51
CA LEU A 186 -12.55 -8.37 -2.60
C LEU A 186 -11.53 -9.52 -2.50
N GLY A 187 -11.47 -10.21 -1.36
CA GLY A 187 -10.50 -11.28 -1.12
C GLY A 187 -9.05 -10.83 -1.27
N PRO A 188 -8.23 -11.58 -2.02
CA PRO A 188 -6.81 -11.27 -2.21
C PRO A 188 -6.56 -10.02 -3.06
N ASN A 189 -7.60 -9.39 -3.60
CA ASN A 189 -7.49 -8.17 -4.38
C ASN A 189 -7.37 -6.91 -3.49
N VAL A 190 -7.40 -7.04 -2.17
CA VAL A 190 -6.92 -6.01 -1.24
C VAL A 190 -5.46 -6.34 -0.92
N PHE A 191 -4.54 -5.47 -1.31
CA PHE A 191 -3.10 -5.74 -1.17
C PHE A 191 -2.35 -4.59 -0.50
N ASN A 192 -1.07 -4.83 -0.17
CA ASN A 192 -0.26 -4.06 0.76
C ASN A 192 -0.83 -4.05 2.19
N TYR A 193 -1.54 -5.13 2.54
CA TYR A 193 -2.05 -5.38 3.89
C TYR A 193 -1.90 -6.89 4.19
N PRO A 194 -1.68 -7.29 5.44
CA PRO A 194 -1.57 -6.43 6.64
C PRO A 194 -0.26 -5.65 6.71
N HIS A 195 -0.29 -4.49 7.41
CA HIS A 195 0.93 -3.84 7.84
C HIS A 195 1.46 -4.56 9.06
N PHE A 196 2.68 -5.03 9.00
CA PHE A 196 3.34 -5.68 10.12
C PHE A 196 4.09 -4.66 10.96
N SER A 197 3.96 -4.75 12.28
CA SER A 197 4.92 -4.15 13.19
C SER A 197 6.28 -4.81 13.01
N LYS A 198 7.35 -4.18 13.52
CA LYS A 198 8.69 -4.79 13.47
C LYS A 198 8.77 -6.13 14.20
N TRP A 199 7.96 -6.30 15.26
CA TRP A 199 7.90 -7.54 16.02
C TRP A 199 7.15 -8.64 15.27
N GLU A 200 5.99 -8.34 14.69
CA GLU A 200 5.25 -9.29 13.86
C GLU A 200 6.09 -9.74 12.66
N MET A 201 6.78 -8.81 12.00
CA MET A 201 7.67 -9.14 10.88
C MET A 201 8.82 -10.05 11.33
N TYR A 202 9.43 -9.78 12.49
CA TYR A 202 10.47 -10.63 13.05
C TYR A 202 9.93 -12.04 13.31
N ASN A 203 8.77 -12.18 13.95
CA ASN A 203 8.14 -13.45 14.25
C ASN A 203 7.80 -14.26 12.99
N LEU A 204 7.34 -13.61 11.94
CA LEU A 204 7.07 -14.27 10.66
C LEU A 204 8.34 -14.79 9.98
N LEU A 205 9.43 -14.03 10.06
CA LEU A 205 10.67 -14.36 9.36
C LEU A 205 11.57 -15.28 10.13
N GLN A 206 11.57 -15.25 11.48
CA GLN A 206 12.52 -15.98 12.32
C GLN A 206 12.49 -17.51 12.11
N HIS A 207 11.31 -18.05 11.74
CA HIS A 207 11.18 -19.49 11.54
C HIS A 207 12.04 -20.00 10.37
N ASN A 208 12.12 -19.23 9.28
CA ASN A 208 12.84 -19.61 8.07
C ASN A 208 14.20 -18.92 7.91
N LEU A 209 14.39 -17.77 8.54
CA LEU A 209 15.54 -16.88 8.33
C LEU A 209 16.24 -16.50 9.64
N GLY A 210 15.94 -17.18 10.74
CA GLY A 210 16.45 -16.83 12.07
C GLY A 210 17.97 -16.72 12.18
N GLU A 211 18.71 -17.52 11.41
CA GLU A 211 20.18 -17.50 11.39
C GLU A 211 20.78 -16.20 10.82
N ILE A 212 20.06 -15.54 9.90
CA ILE A 212 20.51 -14.29 9.27
C ILE A 212 19.86 -13.05 9.85
N LEU A 213 18.86 -13.22 10.73
CA LEU A 213 18.21 -12.08 11.40
C LEU A 213 19.00 -11.69 12.66
N PRO A 214 19.14 -10.38 12.94
CA PRO A 214 19.68 -9.94 14.21
C PRO A 214 18.77 -10.40 15.35
N LYS A 215 19.35 -10.91 16.43
CA LYS A 215 18.57 -11.30 17.62
C LYS A 215 17.71 -10.13 18.09
N THR A 216 16.44 -10.40 18.26
CA THR A 216 15.44 -9.37 18.59
C THR A 216 14.57 -9.86 19.74
N ILE A 217 14.34 -8.97 20.70
CA ILE A 217 13.58 -9.24 21.92
C ILE A 217 12.50 -8.17 22.04
N LEU A 218 11.28 -8.56 22.40
CA LEU A 218 10.25 -7.61 22.76
C LEU A 218 10.63 -6.95 24.08
N TYR A 219 10.59 -5.62 24.13
CA TYR A 219 10.83 -4.88 25.36
C TYR A 219 9.66 -5.05 26.31
N ASN A 220 9.90 -5.51 27.51
CA ASN A 220 8.91 -5.72 28.55
C ASN A 220 9.16 -4.87 29.81
N ASP A 221 10.42 -4.79 30.24
CA ASP A 221 10.80 -4.05 31.45
C ASP A 221 12.14 -3.34 31.21
N VAL A 222 12.26 -2.12 31.77
CA VAL A 222 13.50 -1.34 31.75
C VAL A 222 14.65 -2.04 32.46
N LYS A 223 14.36 -2.92 33.42
CA LYS A 223 15.35 -3.71 34.17
C LYS A 223 16.16 -4.64 33.27
N ASP A 224 15.60 -5.06 32.14
CA ASP A 224 16.23 -6.02 31.24
C ASP A 224 17.29 -5.36 30.34
N ILE A 225 17.23 -4.04 30.16
CA ILE A 225 18.13 -3.31 29.21
C ILE A 225 19.61 -3.49 29.55
N PRO A 226 20.09 -3.28 30.80
CA PRO A 226 21.50 -3.46 31.12
C PRO A 226 22.00 -4.89 30.87
N GLU A 227 21.22 -5.92 31.24
CA GLU A 227 21.56 -7.31 31.04
C GLU A 227 21.66 -7.67 29.55
N ILE A 228 20.68 -7.21 28.75
CA ILE A 228 20.65 -7.43 27.28
C ILE A 228 21.85 -6.73 26.61
N VAL A 229 22.15 -5.50 27.03
CA VAL A 229 23.31 -4.75 26.50
C VAL A 229 24.61 -5.43 26.89
N ASN A 230 24.72 -5.94 28.10
CA ASN A 230 25.88 -6.73 28.56
C ASN A 230 26.06 -7.99 27.71
N SER A 231 24.99 -8.68 27.38
CA SER A 231 25.01 -9.91 26.55
C SER A 231 25.38 -9.66 25.11
N PHE A 232 24.86 -8.59 24.48
CA PHE A 232 25.06 -8.33 23.05
C PHE A 232 26.18 -7.32 22.75
N GLY A 233 26.69 -6.61 23.75
CA GLY A 233 27.68 -5.53 23.60
C GLY A 233 27.09 -4.24 23.01
N SER A 234 26.16 -4.34 22.07
CA SER A 234 25.45 -3.20 21.50
C SER A 234 24.09 -3.59 20.93
N VAL A 235 23.10 -2.74 21.17
CA VAL A 235 21.72 -2.95 20.71
C VAL A 235 21.10 -1.67 20.15
N TYR A 236 20.05 -1.87 19.35
CA TYR A 236 19.10 -0.81 19.01
C TYR A 236 17.79 -1.05 19.75
N ILE A 237 17.27 0.00 20.41
CA ILE A 237 15.91 0.04 20.94
C ILE A 237 15.05 0.84 19.95
N LYS A 238 13.96 0.23 19.48
CA LYS A 238 13.14 0.79 18.38
C LYS A 238 11.65 0.63 18.71
N PRO A 239 10.79 1.63 18.43
CA PRO A 239 9.35 1.44 18.58
C PRO A 239 8.86 0.37 17.60
N LEU A 240 7.89 -0.46 18.00
CA LEU A 240 7.29 -1.50 17.17
C LEU A 240 6.71 -0.89 15.90
N ASN A 241 5.96 0.18 16.08
CA ASN A 241 5.36 0.98 15.02
C ASN A 241 6.09 2.31 14.93
N GLY A 242 6.74 2.59 13.82
CA GLY A 242 7.47 3.84 13.64
C GLY A 242 8.24 3.85 12.34
N ARG A 243 8.41 5.04 11.78
CA ARG A 243 9.10 5.31 10.51
C ARG A 243 10.08 6.46 10.66
N LEU A 244 10.91 6.65 9.63
CA LEU A 244 11.84 7.78 9.51
C LEU A 244 12.90 7.85 10.62
N GLY A 245 13.17 6.76 11.34
CA GLY A 245 14.22 6.73 12.37
C GLY A 245 13.88 7.44 13.68
N LYS A 246 12.61 7.82 13.89
CA LYS A 246 12.19 8.48 15.15
C LYS A 246 12.20 7.50 16.32
N LYS A 247 12.59 8.00 17.50
CA LYS A 247 12.68 7.25 18.76
C LYS A 247 13.53 5.97 18.64
N ILE A 248 14.65 6.05 17.93
CA ILE A 248 15.64 4.98 17.85
C ILE A 248 16.80 5.33 18.78
N TYR A 249 17.11 4.42 19.69
CA TYR A 249 18.23 4.51 20.61
C TYR A 249 19.25 3.43 20.26
N LYS A 250 20.51 3.81 20.07
CA LYS A 250 21.62 2.87 19.98
C LYS A 250 22.32 2.85 21.32
N VAL A 251 22.33 1.70 21.97
CA VAL A 251 22.93 1.49 23.27
C VAL A 251 24.16 0.63 23.12
N ILE A 252 25.29 1.09 23.65
CA ILE A 252 26.60 0.47 23.49
C ILE A 252 27.24 0.28 24.86
N LYS A 253 27.76 -0.93 25.11
CA LYS A 253 28.63 -1.18 26.26
C LYS A 253 30.06 -0.66 25.95
N ASP A 254 30.57 0.20 26.79
CA ASP A 254 31.93 0.77 26.68
C ASP A 254 32.66 0.59 28.02
N GLY A 255 33.39 -0.54 28.14
CA GLY A 255 33.96 -0.98 29.43
C GLY A 255 32.89 -1.23 30.47
N GLU A 256 32.98 -0.51 31.59
CA GLU A 256 31.96 -0.54 32.66
C GLU A 256 30.81 0.43 32.42
N ASN A 257 30.96 1.32 31.43
CA ASN A 257 29.95 2.35 31.10
C ASN A 257 28.99 1.88 30.02
N ILE A 258 27.86 2.58 29.91
CA ILE A 258 26.91 2.45 28.79
C ILE A 258 26.76 3.80 28.12
N VAL A 259 26.86 3.79 26.80
CA VAL A 259 26.69 4.96 25.95
C VAL A 259 25.39 4.82 25.16
N VAL A 260 24.54 5.85 25.21
CA VAL A 260 23.28 5.91 24.47
C VAL A 260 23.36 7.02 23.43
N LEU A 261 23.18 6.66 22.16
CA LEU A 261 23.09 7.61 21.04
C LEU A 261 21.65 7.62 20.53
N PHE A 262 21.09 8.80 20.35
CA PHE A 262 19.73 8.99 19.83
C PHE A 262 19.55 10.39 19.23
N ASP A 263 18.49 10.56 18.45
CA ASP A 263 18.13 11.87 17.91
C ASP A 263 16.96 12.44 18.71
N HIS A 264 17.13 13.66 19.22
CA HIS A 264 16.08 14.45 19.84
C HIS A 264 15.85 15.72 19.01
N ASN A 265 14.64 15.86 18.43
CA ASN A 265 14.27 17.00 17.56
C ASN A 265 15.25 17.25 16.38
N ARG A 266 15.81 16.18 15.81
CA ARG A 266 16.85 16.17 14.76
C ARG A 266 18.26 16.51 15.25
N ASP A 267 18.45 16.75 16.55
CA ASP A 267 19.76 16.97 17.15
C ASP A 267 20.28 15.63 17.69
N LYS A 268 21.52 15.30 17.32
CA LYS A 268 22.20 14.12 17.84
C LYS A 268 22.54 14.30 19.29
N GLN A 269 22.14 13.35 20.11
CA GLN A 269 22.43 13.30 21.54
C GLN A 269 23.30 12.10 21.87
N ILE A 270 24.21 12.29 22.80
CA ILE A 270 25.05 11.24 23.38
C ILE A 270 24.92 11.36 24.88
N ARG A 271 24.54 10.26 25.55
CA ARG A 271 24.48 10.16 27.01
C ARG A 271 25.41 9.06 27.49
N PHE A 272 26.12 9.33 28.56
CA PHE A 272 27.03 8.39 29.23
C PHE A 272 26.45 8.05 30.58
N PHE A 273 26.39 6.76 30.88
CA PHE A 273 25.86 6.25 32.14
C PHE A 273 26.93 5.36 32.79
N THR A 274 27.19 5.55 34.06
CA THR A 274 28.19 4.83 34.85
C THR A 274 27.59 3.78 35.76
N ASN A 275 26.26 3.79 35.92
CA ASN A 275 25.55 2.85 36.76
C ASN A 275 24.17 2.49 36.17
N GLU A 276 23.65 1.33 36.58
CA GLU A 276 22.36 0.84 36.10
C GLU A 276 21.14 1.69 36.55
N PRO A 277 21.05 2.25 37.77
CA PRO A 277 19.93 3.08 38.13
C PRO A 277 19.69 4.26 37.18
N GLU A 278 20.73 4.98 36.80
CA GLU A 278 20.63 6.12 35.88
C GLU A 278 20.11 5.70 34.50
N ILE A 279 20.53 4.54 33.96
CA ILE A 279 20.03 4.02 32.70
C ILE A 279 18.54 3.67 32.77
N ARG A 280 18.15 3.05 33.90
CA ARG A 280 16.74 2.69 34.12
C ARG A 280 15.85 3.92 34.20
N GLU A 281 16.26 4.95 34.96
CA GLU A 281 15.53 6.22 35.05
C GLU A 281 15.38 6.86 33.66
N PHE A 282 16.47 6.97 32.90
CA PHE A 282 16.44 7.51 31.53
C PHE A 282 15.44 6.79 30.63
N PHE A 283 15.48 5.46 30.58
CA PHE A 283 14.57 4.70 29.72
C PHE A 283 13.14 4.60 30.25
N GLN A 284 12.92 4.75 31.56
CA GLN A 284 11.57 4.90 32.11
C GLN A 284 10.89 6.16 31.60
N GLU A 285 11.63 7.25 31.42
CA GLU A 285 11.10 8.50 30.85
C GLU A 285 10.92 8.43 29.34
N GLU A 286 11.88 7.84 28.61
CA GLU A 286 11.91 7.84 27.14
C GLU A 286 10.95 6.80 26.50
N LEU A 287 10.70 5.67 27.16
CA LEU A 287 9.94 4.54 26.59
C LEU A 287 8.47 4.47 27.06
N VAL A 288 7.91 5.55 27.56
CA VAL A 288 6.58 5.58 28.22
C VAL A 288 5.39 5.39 27.25
N SER A 289 5.49 5.83 26.01
CA SER A 289 4.31 6.04 25.15
C SER A 289 4.11 5.01 24.05
N ASP A 290 5.07 4.14 23.82
CA ASP A 290 5.07 3.19 22.71
C ASP A 290 5.50 1.80 23.18
N MET A 291 5.18 0.77 22.41
CA MET A 291 5.79 -0.55 22.56
C MET A 291 7.09 -0.60 21.78
N PHE A 292 8.13 -1.16 22.38
CA PHE A 292 9.48 -1.21 21.81
C PHE A 292 9.97 -2.63 21.62
N LEU A 293 10.99 -2.79 20.78
CA LEU A 293 11.83 -3.98 20.70
C LEU A 293 13.30 -3.60 20.91
N ILE A 294 14.07 -4.56 21.40
CA ILE A 294 15.52 -4.49 21.54
C ILE A 294 16.13 -5.44 20.50
N GLN A 295 16.99 -4.91 19.67
CA GLN A 295 17.60 -5.68 18.58
C GLN A 295 19.12 -5.57 18.62
N GLN A 296 19.78 -6.71 18.51
CA GLN A 296 21.25 -6.79 18.43
C GLN A 296 21.76 -5.90 17.29
N THR A 297 22.81 -5.13 17.58
CA THR A 297 23.52 -4.37 16.55
C THR A 297 24.31 -5.32 15.65
N ILE A 298 24.10 -5.20 14.34
CA ILE A 298 24.94 -5.85 13.34
C ILE A 298 25.95 -4.84 12.78
N PRO A 299 27.16 -5.26 12.38
CA PRO A 299 28.09 -4.40 11.68
C PRO A 299 27.50 -3.95 10.35
N LEU A 300 27.23 -2.65 10.22
CA LEU A 300 26.74 -2.07 8.97
C LEU A 300 27.90 -1.67 8.08
N MET A 301 27.71 -1.82 6.76
CA MET A 301 28.66 -1.30 5.78
C MET A 301 28.79 0.22 5.95
N LYS A 302 30.01 0.72 5.86
CA LYS A 302 30.29 2.15 5.90
C LYS A 302 31.15 2.58 4.73
N PHE A 303 30.93 3.81 4.27
CA PHE A 303 31.80 4.51 3.35
C PHE A 303 31.98 5.95 3.85
N ASP A 304 33.22 6.40 4.00
CA ASP A 304 33.56 7.72 4.57
C ASP A 304 32.81 8.01 5.89
N ASP A 305 32.79 7.03 6.80
CA ASP A 305 32.08 7.05 8.09
C ASP A 305 30.57 7.29 7.99
N ARG A 306 29.99 6.96 6.83
CA ARG A 306 28.54 6.98 6.58
C ARG A 306 28.01 5.57 6.48
N VAL A 307 26.95 5.30 7.22
CA VAL A 307 26.27 4.02 7.18
C VAL A 307 25.56 3.84 5.84
N ILE A 308 25.73 2.67 5.23
CA ILE A 308 25.04 2.27 4.00
C ILE A 308 24.06 1.16 4.31
N ASP A 309 22.84 1.28 3.83
CA ASP A 309 21.88 0.17 3.74
C ASP A 309 21.44 -0.06 2.29
N PHE A 310 20.90 -1.25 2.05
CA PHE A 310 20.37 -1.64 0.75
C PHE A 310 18.87 -1.90 0.87
N ARG A 311 18.12 -1.41 -0.11
CA ARG A 311 16.69 -1.66 -0.25
C ARG A 311 16.43 -2.45 -1.52
N LEU A 312 16.02 -3.69 -1.35
CA LEU A 312 15.46 -4.50 -2.44
C LEU A 312 13.99 -4.10 -2.65
N MET A 313 13.61 -3.83 -3.89
CA MET A 313 12.22 -3.63 -4.28
C MET A 313 11.72 -4.88 -5.01
N ALA A 314 10.82 -5.59 -4.37
CA ALA A 314 10.15 -6.75 -4.94
C ALA A 314 8.68 -6.42 -5.22
N VAL A 315 8.19 -6.84 -6.40
CA VAL A 315 6.80 -6.66 -6.82
C VAL A 315 6.28 -7.95 -7.43
N LYS A 316 4.97 -8.10 -7.49
CA LYS A 316 4.34 -9.15 -8.30
C LYS A 316 4.09 -8.63 -9.71
N ASN A 317 4.48 -9.40 -10.72
CA ASN A 317 4.18 -9.14 -12.12
C ASN A 317 2.73 -9.52 -12.49
N GLU A 318 2.36 -9.38 -13.76
CA GLU A 318 1.04 -9.73 -14.28
C GLU A 318 0.66 -11.22 -14.13
N LYS A 319 1.66 -12.09 -13.92
CA LYS A 319 1.46 -13.53 -13.65
C LYS A 319 1.39 -13.84 -12.14
N GLY A 320 1.47 -12.82 -11.28
CA GLY A 320 1.50 -12.98 -9.83
C GLY A 320 2.83 -13.51 -9.27
N LEU A 321 3.90 -13.55 -10.08
CA LEU A 321 5.23 -13.98 -9.68
C LEU A 321 6.03 -12.81 -9.13
N TRP A 322 6.82 -13.06 -8.07
CA TRP A 322 7.70 -12.04 -7.50
C TRP A 322 8.87 -11.74 -8.43
N GLU A 323 9.08 -10.46 -8.69
CA GLU A 323 10.20 -9.94 -9.48
C GLU A 323 10.97 -8.88 -8.68
N ASN A 324 12.27 -8.86 -8.91
CA ASN A 324 13.16 -7.83 -8.37
C ASN A 324 13.17 -6.63 -9.32
N LEU A 325 12.62 -5.50 -8.87
CA LEU A 325 12.66 -4.23 -9.62
C LEU A 325 14.00 -3.51 -9.50
N GLY A 326 14.83 -3.87 -8.54
CA GLY A 326 16.12 -3.25 -8.33
C GLY A 326 16.54 -3.23 -6.86
N ILE A 327 17.82 -2.97 -6.68
CA ILE A 327 18.44 -2.77 -5.37
C ILE A 327 18.94 -1.32 -5.32
N PHE A 328 18.50 -0.58 -4.32
CA PHE A 328 18.91 0.80 -4.09
C PHE A 328 19.74 0.87 -2.82
N SER A 329 20.88 1.53 -2.88
CA SER A 329 21.66 1.86 -1.69
C SER A 329 21.23 3.22 -1.13
N ARG A 330 21.22 3.34 0.19
CA ARG A 330 21.04 4.61 0.89
C ARG A 330 22.26 4.82 1.78
N MET A 331 22.76 6.04 1.77
CA MET A 331 23.91 6.44 2.57
C MET A 331 23.48 7.55 3.53
N GLY A 332 23.67 7.33 4.82
CA GLY A 332 23.36 8.31 5.85
C GLY A 332 24.35 9.47 5.89
N SER A 333 24.05 10.49 6.67
CA SER A 333 25.00 11.55 6.97
C SER A 333 26.15 11.02 7.82
N LYS A 334 27.30 11.69 7.73
CA LYS A 334 28.52 11.32 8.47
C LYS A 334 28.27 11.27 9.98
N GLY A 335 28.69 10.18 10.61
CA GLY A 335 28.51 9.95 12.04
C GLY A 335 27.05 9.67 12.48
N ASN A 336 26.14 9.42 11.54
CA ASN A 336 24.77 9.04 11.89
C ASN A 336 24.63 7.55 12.19
N ILE A 337 23.69 7.19 13.09
CA ILE A 337 23.40 5.79 13.45
C ILE A 337 22.41 5.11 12.51
N VAL A 338 21.76 5.89 11.63
CA VAL A 338 20.74 5.46 10.66
C VAL A 338 21.00 6.05 9.28
N SER A 339 20.47 5.42 8.24
CA SER A 339 20.61 5.82 6.82
C SER A 339 19.31 6.37 6.23
N ASN A 340 18.40 6.88 7.04
CA ASN A 340 17.08 7.38 6.59
C ASN A 340 17.24 8.70 5.82
N ILE A 341 16.27 8.99 4.91
CA ILE A 341 16.20 10.24 4.14
C ILE A 341 16.22 11.48 5.03
N THR A 342 15.66 11.41 6.24
CA THR A 342 15.68 12.52 7.21
C THR A 342 17.01 12.66 7.94
N ALA A 343 17.90 11.70 7.79
CA ALA A 343 19.21 11.63 8.44
C ALA A 343 20.39 11.66 7.43
N GLY A 344 20.09 11.77 6.13
CA GLY A 344 21.06 11.79 5.04
C GLY A 344 20.86 12.94 4.08
#